data_7cfaced840bf945a9b9d02c89eced5db
#
_entry.id   7cfaced840bf945a9b9d02c89eced5db
#
_cell.length_a   1.000
_cell.length_b   1.000
_cell.length_c   1.000
_cell.angle_alpha   90.00
_cell.angle_beta   90.00
_cell.angle_gamma   90.00
#
_symmetry.space_group_name_H-M   'P 1'
#
loop_
_entity.id
_entity.type
_entity.pdbx_description
1 polymer ?
#
loop_
_entity_poly.entity_id
_entity_poly.type
_entity_poly.pdbx_seq_one_letter_code
_entity_poly.pdbx_strand_id
1 'polypeptide(L)'
;MTNNIAFPSFCKGKIENEVDKMKIACIQMDIAFGDVKINIGNAKKKIEEAMQGTPDIIVLPELWTTGYDLERLPEIADGDGIQTKQILSEWAQKYDVNIVGGSIAKQTEHGVTNTMYIVNREGRLQNEYSKVHLFQLMNEHNYLIGGSETGEFTLDGVQCGGVICYDIRFPEWMRVYTVRGVNVLFVVAEWPLVRLAHWRLLLQARAVENQCYVVACNRAGEDPHNVFAGHSLIVDPWGEIVVEAGEEESILHGKLNLEKVKEVRKGIPVFADRRPELYK
;
A
#
# COMPACT_ATOMS: atom_id res chain seq x y z
N MET A 1 42.26 -7.45 -18.33
CA MET A 1 41.70 -8.63 -17.62
C MET A 1 40.31 -8.26 -17.20
N THR A 2 39.30 -8.62 -17.99
CA THR A 2 37.91 -8.33 -17.77
C THR A 2 37.35 -9.48 -16.93
N ASN A 3 37.10 -9.26 -15.63
CA ASN A 3 36.42 -10.23 -14.79
C ASN A 3 34.92 -10.22 -15.12
N ASN A 4 34.50 -11.19 -15.92
CA ASN A 4 33.09 -11.52 -16.07
C ASN A 4 32.60 -12.13 -14.74
N ILE A 5 31.87 -11.34 -13.94
CA ILE A 5 31.08 -11.87 -12.83
C ILE A 5 29.85 -12.54 -13.45
N ALA A 6 29.94 -13.85 -13.65
CA ALA A 6 28.79 -14.65 -14.05
C ALA A 6 27.83 -14.76 -12.86
N PHE A 7 26.62 -14.23 -12.99
CA PHE A 7 25.55 -14.51 -12.06
C PHE A 7 25.19 -16.00 -12.15
N PRO A 8 25.06 -16.72 -11.02
CA PRO A 8 24.66 -18.12 -11.06
C PRO A 8 23.25 -18.26 -11.65
N SER A 9 23.14 -19.05 -12.71
CA SER A 9 21.86 -19.49 -13.26
C SER A 9 21.17 -20.37 -12.22
N PHE A 10 20.16 -19.84 -11.55
CA PHE A 10 19.37 -20.58 -10.59
C PHE A 10 18.53 -21.67 -11.29
N CYS A 11 18.64 -22.88 -10.76
CA CYS A 11 18.09 -24.13 -11.24
C CYS A 11 16.60 -24.07 -11.58
N LYS A 12 16.26 -24.53 -12.76
CA LYS A 12 14.91 -24.96 -13.14
C LYS A 12 14.48 -26.18 -12.30
N GLY A 13 13.30 -26.08 -11.68
CA GLY A 13 12.54 -27.25 -11.24
C GLY A 13 12.46 -27.47 -9.72
N LYS A 14 11.78 -26.60 -8.99
CA LYS A 14 11.04 -26.99 -7.77
C LYS A 14 9.54 -26.92 -8.09
N ILE A 15 8.80 -27.92 -7.66
CA ILE A 15 7.33 -27.88 -7.62
C ILE A 15 6.98 -26.69 -6.71
N GLU A 16 6.50 -25.60 -7.30
CA GLU A 16 6.07 -24.42 -6.55
C GLU A 16 4.81 -24.81 -5.75
N ASN A 17 4.91 -24.87 -4.45
CA ASN A 17 3.75 -25.06 -3.58
C ASN A 17 2.82 -23.85 -3.73
N GLU A 18 1.54 -24.07 -4.00
CA GLU A 18 0.53 -23.01 -4.10
C GLU A 18 0.40 -22.19 -2.80
N VAL A 19 0.80 -22.75 -1.67
CA VAL A 19 0.74 -22.16 -0.32
C VAL A 19 1.62 -20.91 -0.17
N ASP A 20 2.64 -20.73 -1.02
CA ASP A 20 3.58 -19.61 -0.96
C ASP A 20 3.22 -18.46 -1.93
N LYS A 21 2.06 -18.53 -2.58
CA LYS A 21 1.61 -17.53 -3.55
C LYS A 21 0.47 -16.72 -3.00
N MET A 22 0.57 -15.38 -3.10
CA MET A 22 -0.47 -14.44 -2.69
C MET A 22 -0.92 -13.63 -3.90
N LYS A 23 -2.21 -13.62 -4.19
CA LYS A 23 -2.80 -12.87 -5.31
C LYS A 23 -3.29 -11.52 -4.80
N ILE A 24 -2.90 -10.46 -5.48
CA ILE A 24 -3.23 -9.08 -5.14
C ILE A 24 -4.10 -8.47 -6.24
N ALA A 25 -5.08 -7.66 -5.83
CA ALA A 25 -5.78 -6.73 -6.72
C ALA A 25 -5.69 -5.31 -6.17
N CYS A 26 -4.96 -4.41 -6.85
CA CYS A 26 -4.95 -2.97 -6.53
C CYS A 26 -6.06 -2.29 -7.33
N ILE A 27 -6.92 -1.57 -6.65
CA ILE A 27 -8.02 -0.79 -7.23
C ILE A 27 -7.50 0.62 -7.55
N GLN A 28 -6.95 0.80 -8.75
CA GLN A 28 -6.60 2.11 -9.25
C GLN A 28 -7.84 2.81 -9.75
N MET A 29 -8.39 3.72 -8.96
CA MET A 29 -9.64 4.41 -9.28
C MET A 29 -9.48 5.92 -9.26
N ASP A 30 -10.32 6.61 -10.00
CA ASP A 30 -10.55 8.03 -9.81
C ASP A 30 -11.44 8.26 -8.58
N ILE A 31 -11.26 9.40 -7.94
CA ILE A 31 -11.97 9.75 -6.70
C ILE A 31 -12.71 11.07 -6.92
N ALA A 32 -14.03 11.02 -6.87
CA ALA A 32 -14.86 12.22 -6.95
C ALA A 32 -14.54 13.14 -5.77
N PHE A 33 -14.11 14.36 -6.07
CA PHE A 33 -13.65 15.34 -5.10
C PHE A 33 -14.74 15.69 -4.07
N GLY A 34 -14.55 15.27 -2.83
CA GLY A 34 -15.44 15.49 -1.70
C GLY A 34 -16.79 14.75 -1.74
N ASP A 35 -17.02 13.82 -2.68
CA ASP A 35 -18.28 13.07 -2.76
C ASP A 35 -18.14 11.64 -2.20
N VAL A 36 -18.27 11.54 -0.89
CA VAL A 36 -18.14 10.28 -0.13
C VAL A 36 -19.08 9.18 -0.65
N LYS A 37 -20.32 9.55 -0.99
CA LYS A 37 -21.33 8.57 -1.42
C LYS A 37 -21.01 7.98 -2.79
N ILE A 38 -20.61 8.81 -3.74
CA ILE A 38 -20.18 8.36 -5.07
C ILE A 38 -18.94 7.47 -4.94
N ASN A 39 -17.96 7.89 -4.14
CA ASN A 39 -16.71 7.16 -3.97
C ASN A 39 -16.90 5.77 -3.35
N ILE A 40 -17.73 5.65 -2.31
CA ILE A 40 -18.11 4.35 -1.74
C ILE A 40 -18.79 3.45 -2.78
N GLY A 41 -19.70 4.03 -3.58
CA GLY A 41 -20.39 3.30 -4.65
C GLY A 41 -19.44 2.80 -5.75
N ASN A 42 -18.48 3.63 -6.14
CA ASN A 42 -17.46 3.28 -7.15
C ASN A 42 -16.49 2.22 -6.63
N ALA A 43 -15.97 2.38 -5.41
CA ALA A 43 -15.10 1.40 -4.78
C ALA A 43 -15.76 0.02 -4.71
N LYS A 44 -17.06 -0.04 -4.30
CA LYS A 44 -17.82 -1.28 -4.26
C LYS A 44 -17.87 -1.98 -5.62
N LYS A 45 -18.22 -1.24 -6.69
CA LYS A 45 -18.29 -1.79 -8.06
C LYS A 45 -16.95 -2.35 -8.52
N LYS A 46 -15.85 -1.62 -8.26
CA LYS A 46 -14.51 -2.05 -8.64
C LYS A 46 -14.03 -3.26 -7.84
N ILE A 47 -14.41 -3.36 -6.56
CA ILE A 47 -14.16 -4.56 -5.75
C ILE A 47 -14.91 -5.77 -6.34
N GLU A 48 -16.19 -5.60 -6.71
CA GLU A 48 -16.98 -6.66 -7.35
C GLU A 48 -16.34 -7.14 -8.67
N GLU A 49 -15.80 -6.23 -9.45
CA GLU A 49 -15.06 -6.54 -10.67
C GLU A 49 -13.73 -7.25 -10.37
N ALA A 50 -12.96 -6.77 -9.39
CA ALA A 50 -11.68 -7.37 -8.97
C ALA A 50 -11.82 -8.82 -8.53
N MET A 51 -12.96 -9.19 -7.93
CA MET A 51 -13.22 -10.56 -7.47
C MET A 51 -13.30 -11.60 -8.61
N GLN A 52 -13.46 -11.18 -9.87
CA GLN A 52 -13.36 -12.08 -11.02
C GLN A 52 -11.95 -12.70 -11.14
N GLY A 53 -10.91 -12.01 -10.66
CA GLY A 53 -9.54 -12.51 -10.58
C GLY A 53 -9.23 -13.37 -9.35
N THR A 54 -10.21 -13.58 -8.46
CA THR A 54 -10.05 -14.32 -7.19
C THR A 54 -8.81 -13.89 -6.38
N PRO A 55 -8.65 -12.61 -6.04
CA PRO A 55 -7.54 -12.13 -5.24
C PRO A 55 -7.63 -12.62 -3.79
N ASP A 56 -6.49 -12.76 -3.12
CA ASP A 56 -6.41 -13.02 -1.68
C ASP A 56 -6.47 -11.71 -0.89
N ILE A 57 -5.99 -10.60 -1.51
CA ILE A 57 -5.98 -9.27 -0.93
C ILE A 57 -6.42 -8.22 -1.96
N ILE A 58 -7.35 -7.36 -1.58
CA ILE A 58 -7.71 -6.13 -2.30
C ILE A 58 -7.02 -4.95 -1.64
N VAL A 59 -6.54 -3.99 -2.46
CA VAL A 59 -5.90 -2.75 -1.98
C VAL A 59 -6.62 -1.55 -2.58
N LEU A 60 -7.07 -0.62 -1.73
CA LEU A 60 -7.68 0.66 -2.13
C LEU A 60 -6.63 1.79 -2.03
N PRO A 61 -6.82 2.93 -2.74
CA PRO A 61 -5.89 4.06 -2.70
C PRO A 61 -6.02 4.92 -1.42
N GLU A 62 -5.22 5.98 -1.32
CA GLU A 62 -5.27 6.99 -0.25
C GLU A 62 -6.56 7.81 -0.34
N LEU A 63 -7.07 8.28 0.82
CA LEU A 63 -8.24 9.19 0.96
C LEU A 63 -9.42 8.88 0.02
N TRP A 64 -9.61 7.60 -0.30
CA TRP A 64 -10.53 7.16 -1.35
C TRP A 64 -12.00 7.55 -1.13
N THR A 65 -12.37 7.98 0.07
CA THR A 65 -13.73 8.44 0.36
C THR A 65 -13.93 9.91 0.04
N THR A 66 -12.91 10.75 0.25
CA THR A 66 -13.01 12.22 0.15
C THR A 66 -12.16 12.84 -0.94
N GLY A 67 -11.09 12.15 -1.37
CA GLY A 67 -10.00 12.79 -2.08
C GLY A 67 -9.34 13.87 -1.23
N TYR A 68 -8.58 14.75 -1.87
CA TYR A 68 -7.89 15.88 -1.21
C TYR A 68 -8.78 17.12 -1.03
N ASP A 69 -10.06 16.94 -0.76
CA ASP A 69 -10.96 18.01 -0.37
C ASP A 69 -10.77 18.38 1.12
N LEU A 70 -9.57 18.88 1.41
CA LEU A 70 -9.12 19.11 2.78
C LEU A 70 -9.90 20.22 3.50
N GLU A 71 -10.39 21.20 2.76
CA GLU A 71 -11.13 22.34 3.33
C GLU A 71 -12.48 21.92 3.92
N ARG A 72 -13.12 20.88 3.31
CA ARG A 72 -14.41 20.37 3.78
C ARG A 72 -14.32 19.17 4.71
N LEU A 73 -13.12 18.76 5.14
CA LEU A 73 -12.97 17.60 6.06
C LEU A 73 -13.86 17.69 7.30
N PRO A 74 -14.10 18.87 7.93
CA PRO A 74 -15.02 18.95 9.06
C PRO A 74 -16.45 18.47 8.77
N GLU A 75 -16.86 18.48 7.49
CA GLU A 75 -18.20 18.07 7.05
C GLU A 75 -18.24 16.64 6.50
N ILE A 76 -17.15 16.17 5.88
CA ILE A 76 -17.12 14.95 5.08
C ILE A 76 -16.24 13.84 5.64
N ALA A 77 -15.47 14.10 6.70
CA ALA A 77 -14.64 13.09 7.34
C ALA A 77 -15.52 12.07 8.10
N ASP A 78 -15.06 10.82 8.15
CA ASP A 78 -15.74 9.72 8.84
C ASP A 78 -15.48 9.79 10.36
N GLY A 79 -16.54 9.97 11.15
CA GLY A 79 -16.47 10.02 12.61
C GLY A 79 -15.91 8.72 13.19
N ASP A 80 -14.73 8.79 13.83
CA ASP A 80 -13.97 7.64 14.34
C ASP A 80 -13.77 6.49 13.33
N GLY A 81 -13.99 6.76 12.02
CA GLY A 81 -13.91 5.78 10.95
C GLY A 81 -14.97 4.68 11.05
N ILE A 82 -16.08 4.93 11.74
CA ILE A 82 -17.11 3.92 12.05
C ILE A 82 -17.73 3.38 10.77
N GLN A 83 -18.16 4.29 9.87
CA GLN A 83 -18.81 3.91 8.63
C GLN A 83 -17.87 3.08 7.75
N THR A 84 -16.65 3.53 7.57
CA THR A 84 -15.67 2.85 6.70
C THR A 84 -15.27 1.49 7.27
N LYS A 85 -15.01 1.39 8.58
CA LYS A 85 -14.71 0.10 9.23
C LYS A 85 -15.84 -0.92 9.03
N GLN A 86 -17.09 -0.49 9.17
CA GLN A 86 -18.24 -1.35 8.93
C GLN A 86 -18.32 -1.81 7.47
N ILE A 87 -18.19 -0.87 6.52
CA ILE A 87 -18.25 -1.16 5.08
C ILE A 87 -17.14 -2.15 4.66
N LEU A 88 -15.89 -1.91 5.10
CA LEU A 88 -14.77 -2.80 4.78
C LEU A 88 -14.94 -4.18 5.40
N SER A 89 -15.46 -4.27 6.64
CA SER A 89 -15.79 -5.53 7.29
C SER A 89 -16.85 -6.33 6.52
N GLU A 90 -17.94 -5.67 6.11
CA GLU A 90 -19.01 -6.29 5.32
C GLU A 90 -18.49 -6.78 3.95
N TRP A 91 -17.64 -6.00 3.28
CA TRP A 91 -17.07 -6.39 1.99
C TRP A 91 -16.08 -7.55 2.14
N ALA A 92 -15.21 -7.53 3.14
CA ALA A 92 -14.25 -8.60 3.41
C ALA A 92 -14.97 -9.95 3.64
N GLN A 93 -16.00 -9.96 4.48
CA GLN A 93 -16.83 -11.15 4.74
C GLN A 93 -17.61 -11.60 3.51
N LYS A 94 -18.26 -10.66 2.81
CA LYS A 94 -19.09 -10.98 1.64
C LYS A 94 -18.30 -11.65 0.54
N TYR A 95 -17.06 -11.21 0.31
CA TYR A 95 -16.23 -11.67 -0.80
C TYR A 95 -15.15 -12.67 -0.37
N ASP A 96 -15.07 -13.01 0.92
CA ASP A 96 -14.04 -13.89 1.50
C ASP A 96 -12.62 -13.47 1.10
N VAL A 97 -12.30 -12.18 1.28
CA VAL A 97 -11.06 -11.54 0.85
C VAL A 97 -10.49 -10.63 1.93
N ASN A 98 -9.17 -10.59 2.08
CA ASN A 98 -8.54 -9.59 2.94
C ASN A 98 -8.56 -8.22 2.24
N ILE A 99 -8.67 -7.13 3.01
CA ILE A 99 -8.71 -5.77 2.44
C ILE A 99 -7.67 -4.89 3.14
N VAL A 100 -6.70 -4.41 2.39
CA VAL A 100 -5.93 -3.21 2.74
C VAL A 100 -6.75 -2.03 2.25
N GLY A 101 -7.54 -1.45 3.15
CA GLY A 101 -8.69 -0.61 2.84
C GLY A 101 -8.35 0.80 2.40
N GLY A 102 -7.14 1.02 1.83
CA GLY A 102 -6.72 2.37 1.51
C GLY A 102 -6.70 3.26 2.73
N SER A 103 -6.79 4.56 2.55
CA SER A 103 -6.98 5.45 3.68
C SER A 103 -8.18 6.37 3.50
N ILE A 104 -8.63 6.94 4.61
CA ILE A 104 -9.73 7.89 4.68
C ILE A 104 -9.37 9.07 5.57
N ALA A 105 -10.13 10.15 5.47
CA ALA A 105 -10.14 11.20 6.46
C ALA A 105 -10.97 10.73 7.66
N LYS A 106 -10.30 10.43 8.78
CA LYS A 106 -10.93 10.01 10.04
C LYS A 106 -11.01 11.19 10.99
N GLN A 107 -12.21 11.61 11.38
CA GLN A 107 -12.41 12.61 12.44
C GLN A 107 -12.23 11.94 13.81
N THR A 108 -11.36 12.52 14.64
CA THR A 108 -11.15 12.12 16.03
C THR A 108 -11.45 13.30 16.97
N GLU A 109 -11.42 13.08 18.28
CA GLU A 109 -11.55 14.16 19.28
C GLU A 109 -10.42 15.21 19.19
N HIS A 110 -9.27 14.86 18.61
CA HIS A 110 -8.09 15.74 18.48
C HIS A 110 -8.00 16.43 17.12
N GLY A 111 -8.79 16.00 16.12
CA GLY A 111 -8.78 16.49 14.74
C GLY A 111 -8.88 15.38 13.72
N VAL A 112 -8.58 15.69 12.47
CA VAL A 112 -8.67 14.70 11.36
C VAL A 112 -7.32 14.03 11.10
N THR A 113 -7.32 12.72 10.92
CA THR A 113 -6.16 11.92 10.53
C THR A 113 -6.40 11.26 9.17
N ASN A 114 -5.34 11.08 8.39
CA ASN A 114 -5.35 10.26 7.17
C ASN A 114 -5.06 8.82 7.58
N THR A 115 -6.10 7.96 7.65
CA THR A 115 -6.04 6.68 8.33
C THR A 115 -6.41 5.51 7.44
N MET A 116 -5.51 4.53 7.36
CA MET A 116 -5.68 3.26 6.64
C MET A 116 -6.20 2.19 7.59
N TYR A 117 -7.16 1.40 7.11
CA TYR A 117 -7.69 0.23 7.82
C TYR A 117 -7.29 -1.06 7.13
N ILE A 118 -6.91 -2.05 7.90
CA ILE A 118 -6.63 -3.41 7.42
C ILE A 118 -7.65 -4.37 8.01
N VAL A 119 -8.39 -5.06 7.16
CA VAL A 119 -9.46 -5.99 7.56
C VAL A 119 -9.19 -7.36 6.96
N ASN A 120 -9.25 -8.41 7.77
CA ASN A 120 -9.09 -9.78 7.27
C ASN A 120 -10.40 -10.30 6.66
N ARG A 121 -10.35 -11.45 5.98
CA ARG A 121 -11.49 -12.07 5.28
C ARG A 121 -12.69 -12.40 6.20
N GLU A 122 -12.44 -12.56 7.52
CA GLU A 122 -13.50 -12.71 8.51
C GLU A 122 -14.13 -11.37 8.93
N GLY A 123 -13.74 -10.27 8.32
CA GLY A 123 -14.23 -8.92 8.63
C GLY A 123 -13.67 -8.31 9.91
N ARG A 124 -12.60 -8.88 10.49
CA ARG A 124 -11.98 -8.36 11.71
C ARG A 124 -10.88 -7.34 11.36
N LEU A 125 -10.92 -6.20 12.04
CA LEU A 125 -9.86 -5.20 11.95
C LEU A 125 -8.55 -5.80 12.49
N GLN A 126 -7.51 -5.77 11.65
CA GLN A 126 -6.16 -6.26 11.99
C GLN A 126 -5.24 -5.13 12.41
N ASN A 127 -5.38 -3.97 11.79
CA ASN A 127 -4.63 -2.75 12.14
C ASN A 127 -5.36 -1.50 11.65
N GLU A 128 -5.00 -0.39 12.29
CA GLU A 128 -5.36 0.97 11.94
C GLU A 128 -4.06 1.80 11.92
N TYR A 129 -3.73 2.39 10.79
CA TYR A 129 -2.50 3.17 10.61
C TYR A 129 -2.82 4.58 10.15
N SER A 130 -2.42 5.58 10.91
CA SER A 130 -2.53 6.98 10.52
C SER A 130 -1.20 7.47 9.94
N LYS A 131 -1.26 8.16 8.80
CA LYS A 131 -0.10 8.74 8.08
C LYS A 131 0.78 9.54 9.03
N VAL A 132 2.06 9.18 9.08
CA VAL A 132 3.00 9.81 10.01
C VAL A 132 3.60 11.08 9.43
N HIS A 133 3.95 11.07 8.15
CA HIS A 133 4.59 12.20 7.48
C HIS A 133 3.60 12.95 6.60
N LEU A 134 3.17 14.11 7.06
CA LEU A 134 2.22 14.96 6.34
C LEU A 134 2.92 15.73 5.22
N PHE A 135 2.29 15.75 4.03
CA PHE A 135 2.86 16.38 2.85
C PHE A 135 2.54 17.89 2.80
N GLN A 136 3.50 18.71 3.23
CA GLN A 136 3.32 20.15 3.35
C GLN A 136 3.02 20.85 2.02
N LEU A 137 3.56 20.37 0.88
CA LEU A 137 3.29 20.96 -0.44
C LEU A 137 1.82 20.81 -0.89
N MET A 138 1.07 19.90 -0.29
CA MET A 138 -0.37 19.74 -0.48
C MET A 138 -1.16 20.23 0.75
N ASN A 139 -0.53 21.05 1.60
CA ASN A 139 -1.14 21.68 2.77
C ASN A 139 -1.70 20.71 3.83
N GLU A 140 -1.37 19.43 3.81
CA GLU A 140 -1.90 18.44 4.76
C GLU A 140 -1.73 18.87 6.22
N HIS A 141 -0.61 19.49 6.58
CA HIS A 141 -0.29 19.94 7.94
C HIS A 141 -1.23 21.03 8.48
N ASN A 142 -2.03 21.68 7.61
CA ASN A 142 -3.02 22.67 8.03
C ASN A 142 -4.37 22.04 8.38
N TYR A 143 -4.62 20.81 7.95
CA TYR A 143 -5.92 20.15 8.05
C TYR A 143 -5.87 18.78 8.76
N LEU A 144 -4.71 18.13 8.76
CA LEU A 144 -4.54 16.78 9.28
C LEU A 144 -3.56 16.75 10.44
N ILE A 145 -3.74 15.77 11.31
CA ILE A 145 -2.82 15.43 12.41
C ILE A 145 -2.04 14.15 11.99
N GLY A 146 -0.71 14.19 12.18
CA GLY A 146 0.15 13.03 11.94
C GLY A 146 -0.04 11.93 12.97
N GLY A 147 0.06 10.67 12.51
CA GLY A 147 0.10 9.50 13.39
C GLY A 147 1.46 9.30 14.07
N SER A 148 1.52 8.30 14.96
CA SER A 148 2.75 7.92 15.69
C SER A 148 2.99 6.41 15.74
N GLU A 149 2.01 5.61 15.34
CA GLU A 149 2.07 4.16 15.42
C GLU A 149 2.58 3.53 14.12
N THR A 150 3.19 2.35 14.23
CA THR A 150 3.67 1.60 13.06
C THR A 150 2.54 0.84 12.36
N GLY A 151 2.67 0.67 11.03
CA GLY A 151 1.68 0.03 10.19
C GLY A 151 1.87 -1.49 10.03
N GLU A 152 2.31 -2.23 11.07
CA GLU A 152 2.54 -3.69 10.99
C GLU A 152 1.25 -4.48 11.21
N PHE A 153 1.05 -5.53 10.44
CA PHE A 153 -0.10 -6.45 10.56
C PHE A 153 0.20 -7.81 9.95
N THR A 154 -0.71 -8.76 10.16
CA THR A 154 -0.60 -10.11 9.58
C THR A 154 -1.87 -10.41 8.78
N LEU A 155 -1.70 -10.87 7.52
CA LEU A 155 -2.78 -11.41 6.69
C LEU A 155 -2.40 -12.81 6.21
N ASP A 156 -3.30 -13.78 6.39
CA ASP A 156 -3.10 -15.19 6.00
C ASP A 156 -1.73 -15.76 6.47
N GLY A 157 -1.29 -15.37 7.68
CA GLY A 157 -0.02 -15.79 8.27
C GLY A 157 1.23 -15.06 7.74
N VAL A 158 1.07 -14.11 6.82
CA VAL A 158 2.18 -13.32 6.25
C VAL A 158 2.33 -12.01 7.01
N GLN A 159 3.55 -11.73 7.49
CA GLN A 159 3.89 -10.45 8.09
C GLN A 159 3.94 -9.36 7.04
N CYS A 160 3.09 -8.34 7.19
CA CYS A 160 2.92 -7.22 6.29
C CYS A 160 3.14 -5.89 7.00
N GLY A 161 3.39 -4.85 6.24
CA GLY A 161 3.41 -3.48 6.71
C GLY A 161 2.64 -2.57 5.75
N GLY A 162 2.12 -1.46 6.26
CA GLY A 162 1.40 -0.48 5.46
C GLY A 162 1.90 0.94 5.74
N VAL A 163 1.99 1.74 4.68
CA VAL A 163 2.33 3.17 4.74
C VAL A 163 1.49 3.95 3.76
N ILE A 164 1.39 5.26 3.97
CA ILE A 164 0.56 6.14 3.15
C ILE A 164 1.43 7.15 2.42
N CYS A 165 1.45 7.05 1.08
CA CYS A 165 1.92 8.05 0.13
C CYS A 165 3.29 8.67 0.49
N TYR A 166 3.32 9.84 1.09
CA TYR A 166 4.52 10.59 1.42
C TYR A 166 5.48 9.86 2.36
N ASP A 167 4.96 8.92 3.18
CA ASP A 167 5.78 8.09 4.08
C ASP A 167 6.89 7.35 3.34
N ILE A 168 6.69 6.97 2.05
CA ILE A 168 7.72 6.26 1.28
C ILE A 168 9.02 7.04 1.08
N ARG A 169 9.03 8.35 1.34
CA ARG A 169 10.25 9.16 1.26
C ARG A 169 11.18 9.01 2.47
N PHE A 170 10.69 8.39 3.53
CA PHE A 170 11.40 8.23 4.80
C PHE A 170 11.81 6.77 5.01
N PRO A 171 12.99 6.33 4.49
CA PRO A 171 13.43 4.94 4.61
C PRO A 171 13.58 4.49 6.06
N GLU A 172 13.88 5.42 6.97
CA GLU A 172 13.99 5.15 8.41
C GLU A 172 12.68 4.58 8.96
N TRP A 173 11.54 5.14 8.53
CA TRP A 173 10.23 4.73 9.02
C TRP A 173 9.90 3.30 8.61
N MET A 174 10.10 2.95 7.34
CA MET A 174 9.87 1.58 6.88
C MET A 174 10.86 0.60 7.50
N ARG A 175 12.10 1.03 7.74
CA ARG A 175 13.11 0.19 8.37
C ARG A 175 12.73 -0.22 9.80
N VAL A 176 11.97 0.60 10.54
CA VAL A 176 11.52 0.28 11.90
C VAL A 176 10.81 -1.07 11.95
N TYR A 177 9.93 -1.36 11.01
CA TYR A 177 9.16 -2.60 11.03
C TYR A 177 9.63 -3.66 10.02
N THR A 178 10.33 -3.30 8.96
CA THR A 178 10.88 -4.32 8.04
C THR A 178 11.96 -5.19 8.71
N VAL A 179 12.71 -4.66 9.67
CA VAL A 179 13.65 -5.43 10.49
C VAL A 179 12.97 -6.45 11.40
N ARG A 180 11.66 -6.32 11.64
CA ARG A 180 10.86 -7.25 12.44
C ARG A 180 10.23 -8.36 11.59
N GLY A 181 10.57 -8.44 10.30
CA GLY A 181 10.20 -9.58 9.46
C GLY A 181 9.11 -9.32 8.44
N VAL A 182 8.71 -8.08 8.20
CA VAL A 182 7.74 -7.73 7.14
C VAL A 182 8.21 -8.26 5.79
N ASN A 183 7.34 -9.03 5.11
CA ASN A 183 7.60 -9.62 3.79
C ASN A 183 6.94 -8.86 2.64
N VAL A 184 5.85 -8.15 2.93
CA VAL A 184 5.09 -7.35 1.97
C VAL A 184 4.82 -5.98 2.56
N LEU A 185 5.24 -4.94 1.87
CA LEU A 185 4.96 -3.54 2.21
C LEU A 185 3.87 -3.01 1.27
N PHE A 186 2.73 -2.63 1.83
CA PHE A 186 1.64 -1.98 1.10
C PHE A 186 1.81 -0.47 1.16
N VAL A 187 1.62 0.20 0.02
CA VAL A 187 1.68 1.65 -0.12
C VAL A 187 0.40 2.12 -0.78
N VAL A 188 -0.40 2.88 -0.07
CA VAL A 188 -1.63 3.48 -0.63
C VAL A 188 -1.41 4.96 -0.86
N ALA A 189 -1.80 5.49 -2.03
CA ALA A 189 -1.40 6.85 -2.41
C ALA A 189 -2.43 7.58 -3.30
N GLU A 190 -2.36 8.91 -3.21
CA GLU A 190 -2.80 9.88 -4.22
C GLU A 190 -1.56 10.63 -4.76
N TRP A 191 -0.69 9.92 -5.49
CA TRP A 191 0.61 10.43 -5.95
C TRP A 191 0.47 11.20 -7.26
N PRO A 192 0.89 12.49 -7.32
CA PRO A 192 0.74 13.32 -8.50
C PRO A 192 1.62 12.90 -9.69
N LEU A 193 1.09 13.03 -10.91
CA LEU A 193 1.75 12.67 -12.16
C LEU A 193 3.10 13.38 -12.36
N VAL A 194 3.21 14.64 -11.95
CA VAL A 194 4.47 15.41 -12.05
C VAL A 194 5.65 14.80 -11.27
N ARG A 195 5.38 13.81 -10.43
CA ARG A 195 6.39 13.09 -9.64
C ARG A 195 6.42 11.58 -9.91
N LEU A 196 5.90 11.14 -11.05
CA LEU A 196 5.86 9.72 -11.44
C LEU A 196 7.25 9.06 -11.39
N ALA A 197 8.30 9.75 -11.85
CA ALA A 197 9.67 9.22 -11.80
C ALA A 197 10.12 8.92 -10.35
N HIS A 198 9.76 9.77 -9.40
CA HIS A 198 10.05 9.53 -7.97
C HIS A 198 9.22 8.36 -7.42
N TRP A 199 7.96 8.20 -7.84
CA TRP A 199 7.10 7.09 -7.44
C TRP A 199 7.76 5.74 -7.73
N ARG A 200 8.12 5.49 -8.99
CA ARG A 200 8.78 4.25 -9.42
C ARG A 200 10.11 4.03 -8.70
N LEU A 201 10.97 5.06 -8.70
CA LEU A 201 12.30 4.96 -8.08
C LEU A 201 12.23 4.63 -6.59
N LEU A 202 11.38 5.33 -5.84
CA LEU A 202 11.27 5.12 -4.41
C LEU A 202 10.69 3.74 -4.08
N LEU A 203 9.65 3.28 -4.78
CA LEU A 203 9.07 1.96 -4.54
C LEU A 203 10.06 0.83 -4.81
N GLN A 204 10.84 0.93 -5.91
CA GLN A 204 11.91 -0.02 -6.20
C GLN A 204 13.01 0.01 -5.14
N ALA A 205 13.43 1.22 -4.70
CA ALA A 205 14.41 1.36 -3.63
C ALA A 205 13.91 0.71 -2.32
N ARG A 206 12.64 0.94 -1.93
CA ARG A 206 12.05 0.33 -0.73
C ARG A 206 12.01 -1.20 -0.82
N ALA A 207 11.72 -1.76 -1.98
CA ALA A 207 11.74 -3.20 -2.20
C ALA A 207 13.15 -3.79 -2.01
N VAL A 208 14.15 -3.20 -2.67
CA VAL A 208 15.54 -3.67 -2.65
C VAL A 208 16.15 -3.55 -1.25
N GLU A 209 16.09 -2.37 -0.65
CA GLU A 209 16.77 -2.12 0.64
C GLU A 209 16.14 -2.86 1.82
N ASN A 210 14.83 -3.19 1.72
CA ASN A 210 14.10 -3.93 2.75
C ASN A 210 13.89 -5.40 2.40
N GLN A 211 14.34 -5.83 1.22
CA GLN A 211 14.23 -7.21 0.73
C GLN A 211 12.83 -7.79 0.95
N CYS A 212 11.82 -7.04 0.51
CA CYS A 212 10.41 -7.38 0.61
C CYS A 212 9.68 -7.03 -0.69
N TYR A 213 8.48 -7.60 -0.89
CA TYR A 213 7.59 -7.08 -1.92
C TYR A 213 7.09 -5.70 -1.55
N VAL A 214 6.92 -4.83 -2.56
CA VAL A 214 6.19 -3.57 -2.42
C VAL A 214 4.97 -3.64 -3.32
N VAL A 215 3.79 -3.48 -2.74
CA VAL A 215 2.49 -3.44 -3.42
C VAL A 215 1.97 -2.02 -3.28
N ALA A 216 1.93 -1.28 -4.38
CA ALA A 216 1.57 0.12 -4.37
C ALA A 216 0.28 0.36 -5.16
N CYS A 217 -0.75 0.87 -4.48
CA CYS A 217 -2.03 1.26 -5.06
C CYS A 217 -2.13 2.78 -5.07
N ASN A 218 -2.16 3.38 -6.26
CA ASN A 218 -2.27 4.80 -6.44
C ASN A 218 -3.62 5.17 -7.07
N ARG A 219 -4.09 6.37 -6.81
CA ARG A 219 -5.22 7.00 -7.48
C ARG A 219 -4.91 7.30 -8.96
N ALA A 220 -5.93 7.18 -9.81
CA ALA A 220 -5.98 7.74 -11.17
C ALA A 220 -6.80 9.03 -11.21
N GLY A 221 -6.91 9.67 -12.39
CA GLY A 221 -7.77 10.82 -12.63
C GLY A 221 -7.21 12.13 -12.10
N GLU A 222 -8.08 13.08 -11.82
CA GLU A 222 -7.70 14.45 -11.43
C GLU A 222 -8.63 15.01 -10.35
N ASP A 223 -8.17 16.04 -9.67
CA ASP A 223 -8.95 16.94 -8.84
C ASP A 223 -8.76 18.39 -9.32
N PRO A 224 -9.42 19.41 -8.74
CA PRO A 224 -9.26 20.79 -9.18
C PRO A 224 -7.82 21.34 -9.16
N HIS A 225 -6.89 20.65 -8.49
CA HIS A 225 -5.53 21.14 -8.24
C HIS A 225 -4.43 20.20 -8.76
N ASN A 226 -4.74 18.90 -8.97
CA ASN A 226 -3.76 17.88 -9.27
C ASN A 226 -4.24 16.90 -10.33
N VAL A 227 -3.30 16.42 -11.16
CA VAL A 227 -3.46 15.22 -11.98
C VAL A 227 -2.67 14.11 -11.29
N PHE A 228 -3.31 12.95 -11.05
CA PHE A 228 -2.70 11.82 -10.35
C PHE A 228 -2.10 10.82 -11.33
N ALA A 229 -1.01 10.19 -10.88
CA ALA A 229 -0.19 9.41 -11.78
C ALA A 229 -0.82 8.09 -12.25
N GLY A 230 -1.77 7.51 -11.49
CA GLY A 230 -2.06 6.11 -11.67
C GLY A 230 -0.83 5.27 -11.37
N HIS A 231 -0.39 4.44 -12.29
CA HIS A 231 0.82 3.63 -12.18
C HIS A 231 0.94 2.89 -10.85
N SER A 232 -0.19 2.28 -10.41
CA SER A 232 -0.14 1.27 -9.36
C SER A 232 0.79 0.16 -9.81
N LEU A 233 1.64 -0.36 -8.90
CA LEU A 233 2.63 -1.35 -9.30
C LEU A 233 2.97 -2.32 -8.17
N ILE A 234 3.51 -3.48 -8.56
CA ILE A 234 4.07 -4.45 -7.65
C ILE A 234 5.56 -4.61 -7.99
N VAL A 235 6.39 -4.45 -6.97
CA VAL A 235 7.85 -4.61 -7.07
C VAL A 235 8.27 -5.79 -6.22
N ASP A 236 9.16 -6.63 -6.74
CA ASP A 236 9.68 -7.79 -6.03
C ASP A 236 10.91 -7.43 -5.16
N PRO A 237 11.39 -8.35 -4.30
CA PRO A 237 12.54 -8.08 -3.41
C PRO A 237 13.87 -7.79 -4.11
N TRP A 238 14.01 -8.02 -5.43
CA TRP A 238 15.15 -7.63 -6.24
C TRP A 238 15.00 -6.22 -6.85
N GLY A 239 13.82 -5.58 -6.67
CA GLY A 239 13.52 -4.29 -7.27
C GLY A 239 12.97 -4.37 -8.69
N GLU A 240 12.66 -5.58 -9.19
CA GLU A 240 12.04 -5.76 -10.49
C GLU A 240 10.55 -5.46 -10.42
N ILE A 241 10.02 -4.70 -11.37
CA ILE A 241 8.59 -4.43 -11.49
C ILE A 241 7.92 -5.70 -12.02
N VAL A 242 7.10 -6.34 -11.18
CA VAL A 242 6.35 -7.55 -11.54
C VAL A 242 5.22 -7.21 -12.49
N VAL A 243 4.51 -6.13 -12.18
CA VAL A 243 3.41 -5.59 -12.98
C VAL A 243 3.20 -4.12 -12.63
N GLU A 244 2.81 -3.32 -13.62
CA GLU A 244 2.50 -1.89 -13.47
C GLU A 244 1.27 -1.54 -14.32
N ALA A 245 0.35 -0.75 -13.78
CA ALA A 245 -0.78 -0.18 -14.49
C ALA A 245 -0.37 1.05 -15.32
N GLY A 246 -1.25 1.54 -16.19
CA GLY A 246 -1.12 2.83 -16.86
C GLY A 246 -1.63 3.99 -15.99
N GLU A 247 -1.92 5.13 -16.62
CA GLU A 247 -2.43 6.34 -15.95
C GLU A 247 -3.93 6.23 -15.63
N GLU A 248 -4.69 5.49 -16.43
CA GLU A 248 -6.14 5.39 -16.37
C GLU A 248 -6.63 4.49 -15.22
N GLU A 249 -7.92 4.58 -14.91
CA GLU A 249 -8.57 3.66 -13.99
C GLU A 249 -8.38 2.21 -14.42
N SER A 250 -7.99 1.37 -13.48
CA SER A 250 -7.78 -0.07 -13.75
C SER A 250 -7.80 -0.90 -12.47
N ILE A 251 -7.92 -2.22 -12.64
CA ILE A 251 -7.69 -3.17 -11.57
C ILE A 251 -6.39 -3.93 -11.90
N LEU A 252 -5.35 -3.64 -11.12
CA LEU A 252 -4.05 -4.28 -11.31
C LEU A 252 -4.02 -5.61 -10.56
N HIS A 253 -4.00 -6.71 -11.29
CA HIS A 253 -3.81 -8.04 -10.71
C HIS A 253 -2.34 -8.46 -10.74
N GLY A 254 -1.85 -9.00 -9.62
CA GLY A 254 -0.50 -9.55 -9.54
C GLY A 254 -0.39 -10.72 -8.58
N LYS A 255 0.72 -11.46 -8.67
CA LYS A 255 1.02 -12.60 -7.79
C LYS A 255 2.37 -12.40 -7.14
N LEU A 256 2.43 -12.58 -5.83
CA LEU A 256 3.66 -12.59 -5.05
C LEU A 256 4.11 -14.04 -4.85
N ASN A 257 5.41 -14.29 -4.97
CA ASN A 257 6.04 -15.55 -4.57
C ASN A 257 6.86 -15.29 -3.29
N LEU A 258 6.31 -15.62 -2.14
CA LEU A 258 6.91 -15.30 -0.85
C LEU A 258 8.24 -16.03 -0.58
N GLU A 259 8.49 -17.18 -1.23
CA GLU A 259 9.79 -17.84 -1.17
C GLU A 259 10.92 -16.96 -1.72
N LYS A 260 10.64 -16.10 -2.70
CA LYS A 260 11.61 -15.14 -3.23
C LYS A 260 12.17 -14.20 -2.15
N VAL A 261 11.35 -13.81 -1.17
CA VAL A 261 11.80 -13.01 -0.03
C VAL A 261 12.86 -13.75 0.79
N LYS A 262 12.61 -15.03 1.08
CA LYS A 262 13.52 -15.88 1.85
C LYS A 262 14.83 -16.10 1.09
N GLU A 263 14.75 -16.35 -0.22
CA GLU A 263 15.91 -16.54 -1.10
C GLU A 263 16.79 -15.29 -1.15
N VAL A 264 16.19 -14.11 -1.34
CA VAL A 264 16.93 -12.84 -1.40
C VAL A 264 17.63 -12.54 -0.08
N ARG A 265 16.93 -12.67 1.06
CA ARG A 265 17.48 -12.45 2.39
C ARG A 265 18.60 -13.43 2.75
N LYS A 266 18.52 -14.68 2.25
CA LYS A 266 19.59 -15.68 2.41
C LYS A 266 20.80 -15.34 1.54
N GLY A 267 20.57 -14.85 0.31
CA GLY A 267 21.63 -14.51 -0.64
C GLY A 267 22.44 -13.28 -0.27
N ILE A 268 21.76 -12.25 0.25
CA ILE A 268 22.38 -10.98 0.71
C ILE A 268 21.80 -10.67 2.09
N PRO A 269 22.52 -11.00 3.20
CA PRO A 269 21.96 -10.92 4.56
C PRO A 269 21.97 -9.49 5.12
N VAL A 270 21.37 -8.52 4.41
CA VAL A 270 21.37 -7.09 4.74
C VAL A 270 20.97 -6.82 6.20
N PHE A 271 19.98 -7.53 6.71
CA PHE A 271 19.50 -7.30 8.09
C PHE A 271 20.50 -7.79 9.15
N ALA A 272 21.27 -8.86 8.87
CA ALA A 272 22.32 -9.36 9.77
C ALA A 272 23.57 -8.47 9.74
N ASP A 273 23.86 -7.84 8.60
CA ASP A 273 25.03 -6.99 8.40
C ASP A 273 24.83 -5.57 8.95
N ARG A 274 23.61 -5.23 9.43
CA ARG A 274 23.33 -3.91 10.01
C ARG A 274 24.17 -3.63 11.25
N ARG A 275 24.53 -2.38 11.44
CA ARG A 275 25.27 -1.86 12.60
C ARG A 275 24.38 -0.88 13.41
N PRO A 276 23.29 -1.37 14.08
CA PRO A 276 22.30 -0.50 14.75
C PRO A 276 22.92 0.44 15.78
N GLU A 277 24.03 0.03 16.37
CA GLU A 277 24.79 0.83 17.35
C GLU A 277 25.39 2.12 16.75
N LEU A 278 25.46 2.21 15.42
CA LEU A 278 25.94 3.40 14.69
C LEU A 278 24.81 4.27 14.17
N TYR A 279 23.56 3.77 14.17
CA TYR A 279 22.39 4.48 13.65
C TYR A 279 21.67 5.16 14.82
N LYS A 280 21.71 6.47 14.88
CA LYS A 280 21.09 7.27 15.94
C LYS A 280 19.83 7.97 15.43
#